data_4c93418e115e14830f1c586dd51a1589
#
_entry.id   4c93418e115e14830f1c586dd51a1589
#
_cell.length_a   1.000
_cell.length_b   1.000
_cell.length_c   1.000
_cell.angle_alpha   90.00
_cell.angle_beta   90.00
_cell.angle_gamma   90.00
#
_symmetry.space_group_name_H-M   'P 1'
#
loop_
_entity.id
_entity.type
_entity.pdbx_description
1 polymer ?
#
loop_
_entity_poly.entity_id
_entity_poly.type
_entity_poly.pdbx_seq_one_letter_code
_entity_poly.pdbx_strand_id
1 'polypeptide(L)'
;MNYSFYGDQIDRFGWFADGLKAAFERNGHLWVDEPEEAALVVNFFEPDRPRPFRRKAQAVFLISVTDSAELLDHAIYSAYPSLVRSLANLLITLVDEGGREPTAHFLTPEQGHYTVSGDLPIEEYFDRVYGRIHPLATSQLVITNVYRTDLPEGLWDGDEVTRSIHEAGRRLDSLDLLPTPFPMHEVLPERDIKHIRRLYGLGGLSYGNISARKDETTFWMSASGVDKSNLQEVGRDILLVQDYDPEENAMILSVPPEIEPRRVSVDAIEHWMVYREHPGVGAIIHVHAWMDGIEATEFVYPCGTYELGKAVADIVRQAPDPNRAVVGLKNHGVTITGESLEEIF
;
A
#
# COMPACT_ATOMS: atom_id res chain seq x y z
N MET A 1 18.91 0.03 -7.34
CA MET A 1 18.09 -1.21 -7.28
C MET A 1 18.25 -1.98 -8.58
N ASN A 2 18.22 -3.32 -8.53
CA ASN A 2 18.21 -4.16 -9.72
C ASN A 2 16.80 -4.23 -10.32
N TYR A 3 16.71 -4.11 -11.65
CA TYR A 3 15.42 -4.22 -12.36
C TYR A 3 15.54 -5.12 -13.59
N SER A 4 14.42 -5.67 -14.04
CA SER A 4 14.32 -6.47 -15.24
C SER A 4 12.97 -6.29 -15.93
N PHE A 5 12.92 -6.62 -17.21
CA PHE A 5 11.69 -6.68 -17.98
C PHE A 5 11.24 -8.13 -18.16
N TYR A 6 9.93 -8.32 -18.19
CA TYR A 6 9.29 -9.63 -18.32
C TYR A 6 8.11 -9.56 -19.29
N GLY A 7 7.74 -10.68 -19.87
CA GLY A 7 6.58 -10.81 -20.74
C GLY A 7 6.94 -11.00 -22.20
N ASP A 8 5.98 -11.55 -22.95
CA ASP A 8 6.10 -11.86 -24.39
C ASP A 8 5.76 -10.68 -25.31
N GLN A 9 5.48 -9.52 -24.72
CA GLN A 9 5.06 -8.32 -25.44
C GLN A 9 6.09 -7.17 -25.39
N ILE A 10 7.30 -7.42 -24.91
CA ILE A 10 8.35 -6.38 -24.80
C ILE A 10 8.58 -5.69 -26.15
N ASP A 11 8.68 -6.46 -27.23
CA ASP A 11 8.91 -5.92 -28.57
C ASP A 11 7.78 -5.00 -29.06
N ARG A 12 6.52 -5.29 -28.67
CA ARG A 12 5.36 -4.45 -28.98
C ARG A 12 5.47 -3.07 -28.33
N PHE A 13 6.01 -3.02 -27.12
CA PHE A 13 6.21 -1.80 -26.35
C PHE A 13 7.66 -1.29 -26.42
N GLY A 14 8.43 -1.65 -27.47
CA GLY A 14 9.87 -1.40 -27.56
C GLY A 14 10.26 0.04 -27.26
N TRP A 15 9.57 1.02 -27.86
CA TRP A 15 9.83 2.45 -27.61
C TRP A 15 9.67 2.82 -26.13
N PHE A 16 8.63 2.28 -25.45
CA PHE A 16 8.37 2.55 -24.03
C PHE A 16 9.38 1.82 -23.14
N ALA A 17 9.68 0.56 -23.47
CA ALA A 17 10.69 -0.23 -22.77
C ALA A 17 12.09 0.42 -22.87
N ASP A 18 12.52 0.88 -24.06
CA ASP A 18 13.80 1.57 -24.25
C ASP A 18 13.87 2.89 -23.50
N GLY A 19 12.82 3.70 -23.57
CA GLY A 19 12.74 4.97 -22.83
C GLY A 19 12.74 4.78 -21.32
N LEU A 20 12.01 3.77 -20.83
CA LEU A 20 11.98 3.43 -19.42
C LEU A 20 13.34 2.88 -18.94
N LYS A 21 13.99 2.03 -19.73
CA LYS A 21 15.34 1.53 -19.46
C LYS A 21 16.33 2.68 -19.33
N ALA A 22 16.33 3.62 -20.28
CA ALA A 22 17.18 4.80 -20.23
C ALA A 22 16.91 5.67 -18.98
N ALA A 23 15.64 5.81 -18.56
CA ALA A 23 15.29 6.53 -17.35
C ALA A 23 15.81 5.81 -16.08
N PHE A 24 15.68 4.50 -15.99
CA PHE A 24 16.24 3.72 -14.88
C PHE A 24 17.76 3.84 -14.78
N GLU A 25 18.47 3.72 -15.92
CA GLU A 25 19.93 3.83 -15.97
C GLU A 25 20.42 5.22 -15.55
N ARG A 26 19.75 6.30 -16.01
CA ARG A 26 20.04 7.67 -15.55
C ARG A 26 19.89 7.87 -14.05
N ASN A 27 19.00 7.10 -13.42
CA ASN A 27 18.75 7.16 -11.99
C ASN A 27 19.52 6.10 -11.19
N GLY A 28 20.54 5.46 -11.81
CA GLY A 28 21.48 4.59 -11.12
C GLY A 28 20.96 3.18 -10.82
N HIS A 29 19.88 2.77 -11.48
CA HIS A 29 19.39 1.39 -11.38
C HIS A 29 20.15 0.47 -12.33
N LEU A 30 20.28 -0.80 -11.96
CA LEU A 30 21.06 -1.79 -12.68
C LEU A 30 20.15 -2.82 -13.35
N TRP A 31 20.36 -3.02 -14.64
CA TRP A 31 19.70 -4.09 -15.37
C TRP A 31 20.21 -5.46 -14.94
N VAL A 32 19.31 -6.44 -14.81
CA VAL A 32 19.61 -7.86 -14.66
C VAL A 32 18.80 -8.65 -15.69
N ASP A 33 19.41 -9.68 -16.28
CA ASP A 33 18.77 -10.45 -17.35
C ASP A 33 17.68 -11.39 -16.81
N GLU A 34 17.88 -11.92 -15.61
CA GLU A 34 16.95 -12.83 -14.97
C GLU A 34 15.96 -12.05 -14.08
N PRO A 35 14.66 -12.01 -14.45
CA PRO A 35 13.65 -11.27 -13.67
C PRO A 35 13.53 -11.73 -12.21
N GLU A 36 13.91 -12.98 -11.92
CA GLU A 36 13.93 -13.54 -10.58
C GLU A 36 14.99 -12.95 -9.64
N GLU A 37 16.01 -12.31 -10.21
CA GLU A 37 17.09 -11.63 -9.49
C GLU A 37 16.80 -10.13 -9.32
N ALA A 38 15.74 -9.63 -9.97
CA ALA A 38 15.35 -8.25 -9.90
C ALA A 38 14.54 -7.94 -8.63
N ALA A 39 14.78 -6.77 -8.05
CA ALA A 39 13.94 -6.23 -6.99
C ALA A 39 12.69 -5.52 -7.55
N LEU A 40 12.78 -5.02 -8.79
CA LEU A 40 11.68 -4.43 -9.55
C LEU A 40 11.54 -5.13 -10.90
N VAL A 41 10.36 -5.64 -11.20
CA VAL A 41 10.05 -6.28 -12.48
C VAL A 41 9.01 -5.45 -13.22
N VAL A 42 9.26 -5.13 -14.48
CA VAL A 42 8.28 -4.53 -15.39
C VAL A 42 7.73 -5.59 -16.32
N ASN A 43 6.46 -5.89 -16.20
CA ASN A 43 5.78 -6.98 -16.91
C ASN A 43 4.91 -6.41 -18.05
N PHE A 44 5.22 -6.75 -19.29
CA PHE A 44 4.49 -6.33 -20.49
C PHE A 44 3.51 -7.41 -20.95
N PHE A 45 2.22 -7.05 -21.13
CA PHE A 45 1.19 -8.00 -21.53
C PHE A 45 0.14 -7.36 -22.45
N GLU A 46 -0.59 -8.21 -23.20
CA GLU A 46 -1.76 -7.78 -23.98
C GLU A 46 -2.96 -7.52 -23.08
N PRO A 47 -3.79 -6.47 -23.36
CA PRO A 47 -4.95 -6.12 -22.53
C PRO A 47 -5.87 -7.30 -22.21
N ASP A 48 -6.12 -8.16 -23.20
CA ASP A 48 -7.01 -9.31 -23.08
C ASP A 48 -6.40 -10.51 -22.36
N ARG A 49 -5.07 -10.47 -22.09
CA ARG A 49 -4.31 -11.59 -21.53
C ARG A 49 -3.37 -11.15 -20.40
N PRO A 50 -3.88 -10.54 -19.32
CA PRO A 50 -3.05 -10.15 -18.21
C PRO A 50 -2.39 -11.40 -17.61
N ARG A 51 -1.06 -11.43 -17.63
CA ARG A 51 -0.25 -12.52 -17.11
C ARG A 51 0.46 -12.10 -15.84
N PRO A 52 0.31 -12.82 -14.72
CA PRO A 52 1.05 -12.50 -13.52
C PRO A 52 2.50 -12.96 -13.62
N PHE A 53 3.43 -12.12 -13.15
CA PHE A 53 4.76 -12.58 -12.79
C PHE A 53 4.71 -13.22 -11.39
N ARG A 54 5.10 -14.49 -11.27
CA ARG A 54 5.12 -15.20 -10.00
C ARG A 54 6.39 -14.89 -9.24
N ARG A 55 6.30 -13.99 -8.29
CA ARG A 55 7.41 -13.58 -7.44
C ARG A 55 7.93 -14.75 -6.61
N LYS A 56 9.25 -14.93 -6.57
CA LYS A 56 9.91 -15.88 -5.65
C LYS A 56 10.08 -15.28 -4.25
N ALA A 57 10.20 -13.95 -4.15
CA ALA A 57 10.29 -13.21 -2.89
C ALA A 57 9.13 -12.20 -2.78
N GLN A 58 8.62 -12.00 -1.56
CA GLN A 58 7.53 -11.04 -1.31
C GLN A 58 7.97 -9.58 -1.51
N ALA A 59 9.25 -9.30 -1.36
CA ALA A 59 9.83 -7.95 -1.48
C ALA A 59 10.03 -7.45 -2.92
N VAL A 60 9.72 -8.25 -3.95
CA VAL A 60 9.83 -7.83 -5.35
C VAL A 60 8.62 -6.98 -5.72
N PHE A 61 8.85 -5.75 -6.15
CA PHE A 61 7.82 -4.90 -6.73
C PHE A 61 7.57 -5.27 -8.20
N LEU A 62 6.30 -5.24 -8.58
CA LEU A 62 5.85 -5.53 -9.93
C LEU A 62 5.10 -4.34 -10.51
N ILE A 63 5.59 -3.84 -11.64
CA ILE A 63 4.89 -2.90 -12.50
C ILE A 63 4.35 -3.70 -13.68
N SER A 64 3.10 -3.50 -14.04
CA SER A 64 2.53 -4.06 -15.26
C SER A 64 2.28 -2.97 -16.29
N VAL A 65 2.61 -3.25 -17.54
CA VAL A 65 2.42 -2.33 -18.68
C VAL A 65 1.53 -3.00 -19.71
N THR A 66 0.53 -2.28 -20.15
CA THR A 66 -0.39 -2.67 -21.24
C THR A 66 -0.83 -1.43 -22.01
N ASP A 67 -1.62 -1.59 -23.05
CA ASP A 67 -2.24 -0.50 -23.80
C ASP A 67 -3.77 -0.63 -23.83
N SER A 68 -4.44 0.43 -24.24
CA SER A 68 -5.87 0.42 -24.56
C SER A 68 -6.11 1.20 -25.84
N ALA A 69 -6.99 0.67 -26.68
CA ALA A 69 -7.46 1.36 -27.88
C ALA A 69 -8.59 2.36 -27.61
N GLU A 70 -9.17 2.31 -26.40
CA GLU A 70 -10.28 3.16 -25.98
C GLU A 70 -9.81 4.16 -24.92
N LEU A 71 -10.38 5.37 -24.94
CA LEU A 71 -10.20 6.34 -23.88
C LEU A 71 -10.73 5.76 -22.56
N LEU A 72 -9.94 5.92 -21.50
CA LEU A 72 -10.29 5.42 -20.18
C LEU A 72 -11.14 6.46 -19.42
N ASP A 73 -12.37 6.69 -19.85
CA ASP A 73 -13.30 7.63 -19.19
C ASP A 73 -13.50 7.33 -17.70
N HIS A 74 -13.38 6.03 -17.34
CA HIS A 74 -13.38 5.53 -15.98
C HIS A 74 -12.21 4.56 -15.77
N ALA A 75 -10.99 5.09 -15.85
CA ALA A 75 -9.75 4.30 -15.83
C ALA A 75 -9.70 3.26 -14.70
N ILE A 76 -10.21 3.59 -13.52
CA ILE A 76 -10.28 2.67 -12.40
C ILE A 76 -11.11 1.45 -12.77
N TYR A 77 -12.34 1.64 -13.28
CA TYR A 77 -13.23 0.53 -13.62
C TYR A 77 -12.70 -0.32 -14.77
N SER A 78 -12.12 0.31 -15.79
CA SER A 78 -11.64 -0.39 -16.99
C SER A 78 -10.34 -1.15 -16.76
N ALA A 79 -9.41 -0.58 -16.03
CA ALA A 79 -8.05 -1.11 -15.88
C ALA A 79 -7.82 -1.93 -14.60
N TYR A 80 -8.63 -1.73 -13.55
CA TYR A 80 -8.44 -2.43 -12.26
C TYR A 80 -8.44 -3.96 -12.36
N PRO A 81 -9.29 -4.61 -13.19
CA PRO A 81 -9.21 -6.05 -13.41
C PRO A 81 -7.83 -6.52 -13.91
N SER A 82 -7.19 -5.74 -14.78
CA SER A 82 -5.85 -6.05 -15.31
C SER A 82 -4.76 -5.88 -14.25
N LEU A 83 -4.84 -4.83 -13.42
CA LEU A 83 -3.97 -4.65 -12.26
C LEU A 83 -4.01 -5.88 -11.34
N VAL A 84 -5.21 -6.30 -10.98
CA VAL A 84 -5.43 -7.43 -10.08
C VAL A 84 -4.96 -8.75 -10.67
N ARG A 85 -5.30 -9.03 -11.94
CA ARG A 85 -4.94 -10.28 -12.62
C ARG A 85 -3.45 -10.40 -12.87
N SER A 86 -2.76 -9.28 -13.11
CA SER A 86 -1.31 -9.25 -13.27
C SER A 86 -0.54 -9.27 -11.95
N LEU A 87 -1.23 -9.12 -10.80
CA LEU A 87 -0.65 -9.06 -9.44
C LEU A 87 0.32 -7.87 -9.27
N ALA A 88 0.09 -6.79 -9.98
CA ALA A 88 0.98 -5.64 -9.98
C ALA A 88 0.79 -4.74 -8.75
N ASN A 89 1.86 -4.07 -8.36
CA ASN A 89 1.83 -2.95 -7.41
C ASN A 89 1.47 -1.64 -8.12
N LEU A 90 1.68 -1.58 -9.45
CA LEU A 90 1.36 -0.45 -10.29
C LEU A 90 1.02 -0.95 -11.68
N LEU A 91 -0.11 -0.51 -12.24
CA LEU A 91 -0.46 -0.73 -13.63
C LEU A 91 -0.24 0.56 -14.42
N ILE A 92 0.44 0.44 -15.56
CA ILE A 92 0.57 1.51 -16.55
C ILE A 92 -0.22 1.08 -17.80
N THR A 93 -1.24 1.85 -18.15
CA THR A 93 -2.00 1.66 -19.39
C THR A 93 -1.65 2.79 -20.35
N LEU A 94 -1.12 2.46 -21.51
CA LEU A 94 -0.77 3.40 -22.57
C LEU A 94 -1.99 3.61 -23.46
N VAL A 95 -2.45 4.86 -23.60
CA VAL A 95 -3.64 5.22 -24.36
C VAL A 95 -3.26 6.28 -25.40
N ASP A 96 -3.59 6.01 -26.67
CA ASP A 96 -3.45 7.03 -27.72
C ASP A 96 -4.58 8.06 -27.61
N GLU A 97 -4.25 9.22 -27.07
CA GLU A 97 -5.16 10.37 -26.92
C GLU A 97 -4.88 11.47 -27.97
N GLY A 98 -4.14 11.14 -29.02
CA GLY A 98 -3.80 12.07 -30.11
C GLY A 98 -2.61 12.99 -29.77
N GLY A 99 -1.84 12.68 -28.73
CA GLY A 99 -0.58 13.33 -28.38
C GLY A 99 0.58 12.89 -29.27
N ARG A 100 1.80 13.34 -28.93
CA ARG A 100 3.03 12.89 -29.60
C ARG A 100 3.35 11.44 -29.28
N GLU A 101 3.10 11.09 -28.03
CA GLU A 101 3.24 9.75 -27.48
C GLU A 101 1.91 9.36 -26.82
N PRO A 102 1.65 8.08 -26.56
CA PRO A 102 0.50 7.68 -25.75
C PRO A 102 0.55 8.30 -24.34
N THR A 103 -0.59 8.74 -23.84
CA THR A 103 -0.74 9.12 -22.43
C THR A 103 -0.57 7.87 -21.56
N ALA A 104 0.28 7.97 -20.54
CA ALA A 104 0.44 6.89 -19.56
C ALA A 104 -0.53 7.10 -18.39
N HIS A 105 -1.46 6.17 -18.23
CA HIS A 105 -2.39 6.10 -17.11
C HIS A 105 -1.85 5.15 -16.05
N PHE A 106 -1.70 5.63 -14.83
CA PHE A 106 -1.19 4.87 -13.69
C PHE A 106 -2.35 4.52 -12.76
N LEU A 107 -2.38 3.27 -12.32
CA LEU A 107 -3.37 2.77 -11.38
C LEU A 107 -2.70 1.96 -10.27
N THR A 108 -3.03 2.28 -9.00
CA THR A 108 -2.54 1.57 -7.82
C THR A 108 -3.61 0.62 -7.24
N PRO A 109 -3.22 -0.39 -6.44
CA PRO A 109 -4.16 -1.26 -5.74
C PRO A 109 -5.11 -0.50 -4.81
N GLU A 110 -4.68 0.62 -4.26
CA GLU A 110 -5.43 1.53 -3.39
C GLU A 110 -6.40 2.43 -4.18
N GLN A 111 -6.53 2.16 -5.49
CA GLN A 111 -7.43 2.84 -6.42
C GLN A 111 -7.03 4.28 -6.74
N GLY A 112 -5.78 4.65 -6.47
CA GLY A 112 -5.21 5.90 -6.97
C GLY A 112 -5.08 5.87 -8.48
N HIS A 113 -5.50 6.93 -9.16
CA HIS A 113 -5.36 7.10 -10.61
C HIS A 113 -4.73 8.46 -10.93
N TYR A 114 -3.74 8.46 -11.81
CA TYR A 114 -3.06 9.67 -12.29
C TYR A 114 -2.45 9.42 -13.67
N THR A 115 -2.08 10.50 -14.38
CA THR A 115 -1.61 10.42 -15.77
C THR A 115 -0.31 11.16 -15.99
N VAL A 116 0.41 10.76 -17.05
CA VAL A 116 1.49 11.53 -17.67
C VAL A 116 1.09 11.73 -19.14
N SER A 117 0.91 12.99 -19.54
CA SER A 117 0.47 13.35 -20.88
C SER A 117 1.49 12.98 -21.96
N GLY A 118 1.02 12.45 -23.07
CA GLY A 118 1.81 12.16 -24.27
C GLY A 118 2.28 13.39 -25.05
N ASP A 119 1.83 14.61 -24.70
CA ASP A 119 2.24 15.84 -25.39
C ASP A 119 3.63 16.37 -24.94
N LEU A 120 4.18 15.79 -23.88
CA LEU A 120 5.49 16.18 -23.37
C LEU A 120 6.64 15.84 -24.33
N PRO A 121 7.76 16.59 -24.29
CA PRO A 121 9.01 16.14 -24.90
C PRO A 121 9.39 14.77 -24.36
N ILE A 122 9.95 13.90 -25.20
CA ILE A 122 10.18 12.49 -24.89
C ILE A 122 11.02 12.27 -23.60
N GLU A 123 12.04 13.08 -23.38
CA GLU A 123 12.86 12.99 -22.17
C GLU A 123 12.05 13.36 -20.93
N GLU A 124 11.28 14.47 -20.97
CA GLU A 124 10.42 14.90 -19.89
C GLU A 124 9.30 13.90 -19.63
N TYR A 125 8.75 13.28 -20.67
CA TYR A 125 7.76 12.22 -20.54
C TYR A 125 8.31 11.06 -19.71
N PHE A 126 9.49 10.53 -20.06
CA PHE A 126 10.07 9.42 -19.32
C PHE A 126 10.57 9.80 -17.93
N ASP A 127 11.01 11.04 -17.71
CA ASP A 127 11.37 11.52 -16.39
C ASP A 127 10.13 11.59 -15.47
N ARG A 128 8.98 12.01 -16.01
CA ARG A 128 7.72 12.01 -15.26
C ARG A 128 7.17 10.60 -15.05
N VAL A 129 7.27 9.72 -16.05
CA VAL A 129 6.93 8.29 -15.90
C VAL A 129 7.78 7.66 -14.81
N TYR A 130 9.10 7.87 -14.86
CA TYR A 130 10.00 7.38 -13.83
C TYR A 130 9.67 7.96 -12.44
N GLY A 131 9.34 9.24 -12.34
CA GLY A 131 8.93 9.87 -11.08
C GLY A 131 7.71 9.20 -10.42
N ARG A 132 6.84 8.54 -11.22
CA ARG A 132 5.73 7.72 -10.70
C ARG A 132 6.17 6.32 -10.28
N ILE A 133 7.25 5.81 -10.85
CA ILE A 133 7.84 4.51 -10.55
C ILE A 133 8.85 4.61 -9.40
N HIS A 134 9.49 5.76 -9.24
CA HIS A 134 10.54 6.00 -8.26
C HIS A 134 10.25 5.45 -6.85
N PRO A 135 9.05 5.64 -6.25
CA PRO A 135 8.76 5.08 -4.95
C PRO A 135 8.85 3.56 -4.88
N LEU A 136 8.42 2.85 -5.95
CA LEU A 136 8.56 1.39 -6.07
C LEU A 136 10.04 0.98 -6.27
N ALA A 137 10.81 1.80 -7.00
CA ALA A 137 12.20 1.51 -7.31
C ALA A 137 13.16 1.75 -6.13
N THR A 138 12.74 2.52 -5.11
CA THR A 138 13.60 2.98 -4.02
C THR A 138 13.10 2.61 -2.63
N SER A 139 11.86 2.16 -2.50
CA SER A 139 11.27 1.85 -1.20
C SER A 139 11.58 0.44 -0.71
N GLN A 140 11.67 0.30 0.61
CA GLN A 140 11.90 -0.94 1.31
C GLN A 140 10.59 -1.42 1.95
N LEU A 141 10.11 -2.58 1.51
CA LEU A 141 8.86 -3.16 1.99
C LEU A 141 9.05 -3.85 3.35
N VAL A 142 8.27 -3.46 4.35
CA VAL A 142 8.30 -3.99 5.72
C VAL A 142 7.01 -4.77 5.99
N ILE A 143 6.91 -5.98 5.46
CA ILE A 143 5.72 -6.84 5.61
C ILE A 143 5.98 -8.15 6.36
N THR A 144 7.22 -8.40 6.72
CA THR A 144 7.60 -9.56 7.52
C THR A 144 7.19 -9.34 8.98
N ASN A 145 6.67 -10.40 9.62
CA ASN A 145 6.33 -10.38 11.04
C ASN A 145 7.08 -11.48 11.78
N VAL A 146 7.68 -11.13 12.90
CA VAL A 146 8.28 -12.05 13.87
C VAL A 146 7.31 -12.18 15.06
N TYR A 147 6.78 -13.36 15.26
CA TYR A 147 5.82 -13.63 16.34
C TYR A 147 6.54 -14.16 17.57
N ARG A 148 6.32 -13.50 18.71
CA ARG A 148 6.77 -13.95 20.03
C ARG A 148 5.56 -14.41 20.82
N THR A 149 5.61 -15.65 21.31
CA THR A 149 4.54 -16.23 22.13
C THR A 149 4.70 -15.86 23.60
N ASP A 150 4.91 -14.58 23.85
CA ASP A 150 5.24 -14.00 25.15
C ASP A 150 4.18 -13.02 25.66
N LEU A 151 3.03 -12.95 25.00
CA LEU A 151 1.94 -12.09 25.45
C LEU A 151 1.48 -12.53 26.85
N PRO A 152 1.48 -11.63 27.87
CA PRO A 152 1.00 -11.96 29.20
C PRO A 152 -0.43 -12.51 29.18
N GLU A 153 -0.72 -13.54 29.98
CA GLU A 153 -2.04 -14.21 30.04
C GLU A 153 -3.19 -13.23 30.30
N GLY A 154 -2.95 -12.21 31.12
CA GLY A 154 -3.96 -11.17 31.40
C GLY A 154 -4.33 -10.29 30.20
N LEU A 155 -3.62 -10.42 29.05
CA LEU A 155 -3.89 -9.69 27.81
C LEU A 155 -4.45 -10.59 26.69
N TRP A 156 -4.63 -11.89 26.92
CA TRP A 156 -5.12 -12.80 25.87
C TRP A 156 -6.55 -12.50 25.43
N ASP A 157 -7.38 -11.99 26.36
CA ASP A 157 -8.75 -11.53 26.08
C ASP A 157 -8.82 -10.01 25.77
N GLY A 158 -7.65 -9.37 25.59
CA GLY A 158 -7.53 -7.94 25.37
C GLY A 158 -7.56 -7.11 26.65
N ASP A 159 -7.62 -5.81 26.49
CA ASP A 159 -7.67 -4.82 27.58
C ASP A 159 -8.59 -3.64 27.19
N GLU A 160 -8.51 -2.54 27.91
CA GLU A 160 -9.28 -1.33 27.65
C GLU A 160 -8.91 -0.71 26.29
N VAL A 161 -7.62 -0.78 25.91
CA VAL A 161 -7.13 -0.25 24.62
C VAL A 161 -7.66 -1.09 23.44
N THR A 162 -7.68 -2.41 23.56
CA THR A 162 -8.26 -3.27 22.49
C THR A 162 -9.77 -3.04 22.35
N ARG A 163 -10.48 -2.75 23.45
CA ARG A 163 -11.91 -2.38 23.40
C ARG A 163 -12.11 -1.06 22.67
N SER A 164 -11.26 -0.05 22.90
CA SER A 164 -11.36 1.23 22.19
C SER A 164 -11.10 1.07 20.69
N ILE A 165 -10.17 0.18 20.27
CA ILE A 165 -9.93 -0.17 18.87
C ILE A 165 -11.17 -0.83 18.25
N HIS A 166 -11.82 -1.74 18.96
CA HIS A 166 -13.07 -2.36 18.51
C HIS A 166 -14.18 -1.31 18.31
N GLU A 167 -14.35 -0.40 19.27
CA GLU A 167 -15.34 0.67 19.16
C GLU A 167 -15.05 1.63 18.02
N ALA A 168 -13.78 2.00 17.82
CA ALA A 168 -13.34 2.82 16.69
C ALA A 168 -13.63 2.15 15.34
N GLY A 169 -13.39 0.85 15.22
CA GLY A 169 -13.72 0.09 14.02
C GLY A 169 -15.21 0.14 13.68
N ARG A 170 -16.08 -0.05 14.68
CA ARG A 170 -17.53 0.08 14.50
C ARG A 170 -17.96 1.51 14.14
N ARG A 171 -17.29 2.51 14.70
CA ARG A 171 -17.56 3.91 14.38
C ARG A 171 -17.15 4.26 12.95
N LEU A 172 -15.99 3.79 12.48
CA LEU A 172 -15.56 3.96 11.10
C LEU A 172 -16.54 3.29 10.12
N ASP A 173 -17.04 2.10 10.45
CA ASP A 173 -18.06 1.41 9.64
C ASP A 173 -19.35 2.23 9.56
N SER A 174 -19.81 2.75 10.69
CA SER A 174 -21.01 3.60 10.74
C SER A 174 -20.88 4.92 9.95
N LEU A 175 -19.64 5.38 9.72
CA LEU A 175 -19.30 6.56 8.91
C LEU A 175 -19.00 6.22 7.45
N ASP A 176 -19.15 4.95 7.05
CA ASP A 176 -18.85 4.46 5.69
C ASP A 176 -17.38 4.72 5.26
N LEU A 177 -16.45 4.62 6.20
CA LEU A 177 -15.03 4.87 5.98
C LEU A 177 -14.18 3.59 5.84
N LEU A 178 -14.77 2.40 6.04
CA LEU A 178 -14.11 1.10 5.92
C LEU A 178 -14.28 0.43 4.54
N PRO A 179 -15.39 0.66 3.80
CA PRO A 179 -15.55 0.10 2.46
C PRO A 179 -14.50 0.61 1.47
N THR A 180 -14.33 -0.15 0.38
CA THR A 180 -13.56 0.33 -0.77
C THR A 180 -14.17 1.61 -1.33
N PRO A 181 -13.36 2.56 -1.88
CA PRO A 181 -13.86 3.76 -2.55
C PRO A 181 -14.83 3.49 -3.72
N PHE A 182 -14.87 2.26 -4.24
CA PHE A 182 -15.88 1.79 -5.18
C PHE A 182 -16.23 0.31 -4.92
N PRO A 183 -17.44 -0.13 -5.31
CA PRO A 183 -17.85 -1.52 -5.09
C PRO A 183 -17.05 -2.50 -5.94
N MET A 184 -16.15 -3.28 -5.32
CA MET A 184 -15.27 -4.23 -6.00
C MET A 184 -16.03 -5.27 -6.84
N HIS A 185 -17.27 -5.64 -6.45
CA HIS A 185 -18.09 -6.59 -7.17
C HIS A 185 -18.74 -6.03 -8.44
N GLU A 186 -18.75 -4.71 -8.62
CA GLU A 186 -19.16 -4.09 -9.89
C GLU A 186 -18.04 -4.13 -10.93
N VAL A 187 -16.79 -4.14 -10.47
CA VAL A 187 -15.59 -4.06 -11.29
C VAL A 187 -14.97 -5.42 -11.55
N LEU A 188 -15.00 -6.31 -10.53
CA LEU A 188 -14.37 -7.61 -10.60
C LEU A 188 -15.40 -8.73 -10.59
N PRO A 189 -15.30 -9.70 -11.50
CA PRO A 189 -16.10 -10.91 -11.41
C PRO A 189 -15.78 -11.67 -10.12
N GLU A 190 -16.75 -12.42 -9.60
CA GLU A 190 -16.64 -13.16 -8.34
C GLU A 190 -15.40 -14.07 -8.25
N ARG A 191 -14.99 -14.63 -9.40
CA ARG A 191 -13.75 -15.43 -9.50
C ARG A 191 -12.52 -14.62 -9.10
N ASP A 192 -12.40 -13.38 -9.55
CA ASP A 192 -11.23 -12.53 -9.30
C ASP A 192 -11.28 -12.00 -7.86
N ILE A 193 -12.46 -11.71 -7.33
CA ILE A 193 -12.66 -11.38 -5.91
C ILE A 193 -12.23 -12.54 -5.00
N LYS A 194 -12.62 -13.78 -5.30
CA LYS A 194 -12.17 -14.97 -4.57
C LYS A 194 -10.65 -15.15 -4.67
N HIS A 195 -10.06 -14.83 -5.81
CA HIS A 195 -8.62 -14.90 -6.03
C HIS A 195 -7.87 -13.88 -5.17
N ILE A 196 -8.32 -12.63 -5.13
CA ILE A 196 -7.77 -11.58 -4.27
C ILE A 196 -7.87 -11.98 -2.80
N ARG A 197 -9.02 -12.41 -2.35
CA ARG A 197 -9.21 -12.88 -0.97
C ARG A 197 -8.22 -13.97 -0.59
N ARG A 198 -7.95 -14.91 -1.48
CA ARG A 198 -6.99 -15.98 -1.25
C ARG A 198 -5.53 -15.52 -1.26
N LEU A 199 -5.16 -14.63 -2.18
CA LEU A 199 -3.78 -14.16 -2.34
C LEU A 199 -3.35 -13.17 -1.26
N TYR A 200 -4.24 -12.26 -0.91
CA TYR A 200 -3.95 -11.20 0.04
C TYR A 200 -4.49 -11.48 1.44
N GLY A 201 -5.12 -12.65 1.65
CA GLY A 201 -5.71 -13.03 2.93
C GLY A 201 -6.88 -12.14 3.36
N LEU A 202 -7.52 -11.45 2.41
CA LEU A 202 -8.62 -10.53 2.67
C LEU A 202 -9.88 -11.31 3.02
N GLY A 203 -10.12 -11.51 4.32
CA GLY A 203 -11.36 -12.13 4.84
C GLY A 203 -12.56 -11.21 4.75
N GLY A 204 -12.36 -9.91 4.89
CA GLY A 204 -13.32 -8.83 4.73
C GLY A 204 -12.79 -7.76 3.79
N LEU A 205 -13.67 -6.88 3.29
CA LEU A 205 -13.32 -5.73 2.43
C LEU A 205 -13.27 -4.45 3.29
N SER A 206 -12.56 -4.52 4.41
CA SER A 206 -12.39 -3.39 5.32
C SER A 206 -11.01 -2.79 5.07
N TYR A 207 -11.00 -1.62 4.47
CA TYR A 207 -9.79 -0.87 4.15
C TYR A 207 -9.38 0.01 5.34
N GLY A 208 -8.14 0.50 5.28
CA GLY A 208 -7.56 1.27 6.38
C GLY A 208 -7.12 0.40 7.57
N ASN A 209 -6.75 1.04 8.65
CA ASN A 209 -6.33 0.36 9.89
C ASN A 209 -6.46 1.29 11.10
N ILE A 210 -6.36 0.69 12.29
CA ILE A 210 -6.55 1.37 13.56
C ILE A 210 -5.47 0.88 14.51
N SER A 211 -4.82 1.80 15.23
CA SER A 211 -3.95 1.45 16.33
C SER A 211 -4.14 2.36 17.53
N ALA A 212 -3.77 1.88 18.70
CA ALA A 212 -3.71 2.69 19.91
C ALA A 212 -2.56 2.25 20.81
N ARG A 213 -1.90 3.22 21.43
CA ARG A 213 -0.75 3.03 22.30
C ARG A 213 -1.15 2.25 23.53
N LYS A 214 -0.40 1.19 23.86
CA LYS A 214 -0.57 0.39 25.07
C LYS A 214 0.25 0.96 26.21
N ASP A 215 1.51 1.29 25.93
CA ASP A 215 2.47 1.84 26.87
C ASP A 215 3.53 2.70 26.15
N GLU A 216 4.63 3.04 26.78
CA GLU A 216 5.67 3.92 26.21
C GLU A 216 6.27 3.37 24.91
N THR A 217 6.30 2.05 24.71
CA THR A 217 7.01 1.39 23.62
C THR A 217 6.14 0.53 22.71
N THR A 218 4.98 0.07 23.20
CA THR A 218 4.12 -0.88 22.51
C THR A 218 2.77 -0.28 22.15
N PHE A 219 2.14 -0.83 21.12
CA PHE A 219 0.80 -0.43 20.69
C PHE A 219 0.00 -1.61 20.14
N TRP A 220 -1.30 -1.57 20.34
CA TRP A 220 -2.23 -2.49 19.71
C TRP A 220 -2.59 -2.00 18.31
N MET A 221 -2.70 -2.91 17.35
CA MET A 221 -3.08 -2.58 15.97
C MET A 221 -3.93 -3.66 15.33
N SER A 222 -4.87 -3.25 14.49
CA SER A 222 -5.69 -4.17 13.69
C SER A 222 -4.85 -5.00 12.73
N ALA A 223 -5.23 -6.27 12.54
CA ALA A 223 -4.60 -7.16 11.60
C ALA A 223 -4.89 -6.79 10.13
N SER A 224 -4.06 -7.32 9.24
CA SER A 224 -4.28 -7.19 7.80
C SER A 224 -5.42 -8.10 7.33
N GLY A 225 -6.33 -7.56 6.50
CA GLY A 225 -7.39 -8.33 5.86
C GLY A 225 -8.50 -8.81 6.79
N VAL A 226 -8.69 -8.17 7.95
CA VAL A 226 -9.79 -8.43 8.87
C VAL A 226 -10.95 -7.45 8.67
N ASP A 227 -12.14 -7.86 9.09
CA ASP A 227 -13.30 -6.97 9.20
C ASP A 227 -13.14 -6.06 10.43
N LYS A 228 -12.83 -4.79 10.18
CA LYS A 228 -12.57 -3.83 11.25
C LYS A 228 -13.84 -3.40 12.00
N SER A 229 -15.02 -3.62 11.43
CA SER A 229 -16.29 -3.44 12.14
C SER A 229 -16.53 -4.49 13.23
N ASN A 230 -15.79 -5.62 13.18
CA ASN A 230 -15.99 -6.78 14.04
C ASN A 230 -14.66 -7.39 14.52
N LEU A 231 -13.79 -6.59 15.11
CA LEU A 231 -12.52 -7.04 15.69
C LEU A 231 -12.78 -7.74 17.03
N GLN A 232 -12.39 -9.01 17.19
CA GLN A 232 -12.75 -9.78 18.38
C GLN A 232 -11.57 -10.48 19.06
N GLU A 233 -10.68 -11.09 18.28
CA GLU A 233 -9.69 -12.03 18.79
C GLU A 233 -8.30 -11.43 18.81
N VAL A 234 -7.67 -11.39 19.98
CA VAL A 234 -6.26 -10.99 20.13
C VAL A 234 -5.36 -12.04 19.47
N GLY A 235 -4.36 -11.57 18.71
CA GLY A 235 -3.47 -12.41 17.90
C GLY A 235 -4.00 -12.67 16.49
N ARG A 236 -5.31 -12.46 16.23
CA ARG A 236 -5.90 -12.61 14.90
C ARG A 236 -6.47 -11.32 14.33
N ASP A 237 -7.29 -10.61 15.10
CA ASP A 237 -7.93 -9.38 14.64
C ASP A 237 -7.18 -8.14 15.13
N ILE A 238 -6.59 -8.24 16.32
CA ILE A 238 -5.79 -7.19 16.95
C ILE A 238 -4.49 -7.82 17.46
N LEU A 239 -3.36 -7.20 17.16
CA LEU A 239 -2.03 -7.67 17.57
C LEU A 239 -1.29 -6.62 18.37
N LEU A 240 -0.48 -7.07 19.34
CA LEU A 240 0.44 -6.19 20.07
C LEU A 240 1.74 -6.06 19.29
N VAL A 241 2.03 -4.87 18.80
CA VAL A 241 3.28 -4.52 18.16
C VAL A 241 4.28 -4.11 19.25
N GLN A 242 5.40 -4.84 19.33
CA GLN A 242 6.47 -4.57 20.29
C GLN A 242 7.51 -3.61 19.74
N ASP A 243 7.98 -3.89 18.50
CA ASP A 243 9.08 -3.12 17.90
C ASP A 243 9.19 -3.40 16.40
N TYR A 244 10.14 -2.73 15.77
CA TYR A 244 10.61 -3.00 14.42
C TYR A 244 12.08 -3.44 14.48
N ASP A 245 12.41 -4.53 13.81
CA ASP A 245 13.76 -5.03 13.66
C ASP A 245 14.33 -4.61 12.30
N PRO A 246 15.29 -3.68 12.26
CA PRO A 246 15.86 -3.21 11.00
C PRO A 246 16.81 -4.23 10.35
N GLU A 247 17.36 -5.20 11.08
CA GLU A 247 18.25 -6.22 10.53
C GLU A 247 17.45 -7.29 9.79
N GLU A 248 16.33 -7.71 10.37
CA GLU A 248 15.40 -8.66 9.76
C GLU A 248 14.34 -7.98 8.87
N ASN A 249 14.30 -6.64 8.90
CA ASN A 249 13.27 -5.84 8.22
C ASN A 249 11.85 -6.32 8.54
N ALA A 250 11.55 -6.49 9.83
CA ALA A 250 10.36 -7.15 10.32
C ALA A 250 9.71 -6.42 11.50
N MET A 251 8.38 -6.46 11.57
CA MET A 251 7.64 -6.05 12.77
C MET A 251 7.66 -7.17 13.80
N ILE A 252 8.00 -6.85 15.04
CA ILE A 252 8.00 -7.78 16.18
C ILE A 252 6.66 -7.70 16.89
N LEU A 253 5.99 -8.85 16.98
CA LEU A 253 4.65 -8.96 17.54
C LEU A 253 4.62 -9.91 18.74
N SER A 254 3.89 -9.53 19.78
CA SER A 254 3.57 -10.39 20.92
C SER A 254 2.17 -10.99 20.75
N VAL A 255 2.07 -12.31 20.85
CA VAL A 255 0.83 -13.07 20.59
C VAL A 255 0.60 -14.14 21.67
N PRO A 256 -0.66 -14.56 21.90
CA PRO A 256 -0.94 -15.71 22.75
C PRO A 256 -0.29 -17.00 22.20
N PRO A 257 0.17 -17.93 23.05
CA PRO A 257 0.93 -19.09 22.61
C PRO A 257 0.11 -20.14 21.81
N GLU A 258 -1.21 -20.17 21.98
CA GLU A 258 -2.09 -21.18 21.37
C GLU A 258 -2.83 -20.70 20.11
N ILE A 259 -2.55 -19.48 19.66
CA ILE A 259 -3.23 -18.87 18.50
C ILE A 259 -2.30 -18.90 17.30
N GLU A 260 -2.82 -19.34 16.15
CA GLU A 260 -2.16 -19.11 14.86
C GLU A 260 -2.39 -17.65 14.47
N PRO A 261 -1.35 -16.77 14.58
CA PRO A 261 -1.54 -15.36 14.43
C PRO A 261 -1.73 -14.95 12.97
N ARG A 262 -2.51 -13.89 12.75
CA ARG A 262 -2.53 -13.20 11.47
C ARG A 262 -1.43 -12.13 11.43
N ARG A 263 -1.16 -11.68 10.23
CA ARG A 263 -0.23 -10.57 10.00
C ARG A 263 -0.85 -9.26 10.50
N VAL A 264 -0.07 -8.42 11.18
CA VAL A 264 -0.48 -7.04 11.48
C VAL A 264 -0.70 -6.26 10.17
N SER A 265 -1.45 -5.16 10.21
CA SER A 265 -1.58 -4.28 9.04
C SER A 265 -0.21 -3.97 8.44
N VAL A 266 -0.14 -3.92 7.12
CA VAL A 266 1.11 -3.59 6.42
C VAL A 266 1.67 -2.22 6.82
N ASP A 267 0.80 -1.29 7.21
CA ASP A 267 1.18 0.05 7.63
C ASP A 267 1.69 0.12 9.09
N ALA A 268 1.93 -1.02 9.73
CA ALA A 268 2.45 -1.06 11.11
C ALA A 268 3.79 -0.31 11.25
N ILE A 269 4.62 -0.30 10.21
CA ILE A 269 5.89 0.46 10.19
C ILE A 269 5.63 1.98 10.25
N GLU A 270 4.61 2.49 9.55
CA GLU A 270 4.21 3.89 9.60
C GLU A 270 3.79 4.30 11.01
N HIS A 271 2.87 3.52 11.63
CA HIS A 271 2.40 3.78 12.98
C HIS A 271 3.54 3.68 14.01
N TRP A 272 4.43 2.69 13.86
CA TRP A 272 5.59 2.54 14.72
C TRP A 272 6.49 3.78 14.69
N MET A 273 6.79 4.33 13.50
CA MET A 273 7.62 5.53 13.36
C MET A 273 6.98 6.74 14.04
N VAL A 274 5.68 6.97 13.81
CA VAL A 274 4.95 8.06 14.44
C VAL A 274 4.95 7.92 15.96
N TYR A 275 4.67 6.72 16.48
CA TYR A 275 4.67 6.49 17.94
C TYR A 275 6.06 6.65 18.56
N ARG A 276 7.12 6.25 17.85
CA ARG A 276 8.50 6.39 18.36
C ARG A 276 8.95 7.84 18.45
N GLU A 277 8.53 8.66 17.51
CA GLU A 277 8.91 10.08 17.45
C GLU A 277 8.01 10.98 18.32
N HIS A 278 6.74 10.61 18.50
CA HIS A 278 5.73 11.45 19.15
C HIS A 278 5.08 10.72 20.33
N PRO A 279 5.68 10.80 21.53
CA PRO A 279 5.14 10.12 22.74
C PRO A 279 3.72 10.58 23.13
N GLY A 280 3.31 11.79 22.75
CA GLY A 280 1.98 12.31 23.00
C GLY A 280 0.89 11.72 22.09
N VAL A 281 1.27 11.12 20.95
CA VAL A 281 0.32 10.42 20.09
C VAL A 281 -0.11 9.12 20.77
N GLY A 282 -1.38 9.04 21.14
CA GLY A 282 -1.96 7.85 21.78
C GLY A 282 -2.75 6.97 20.82
N ALA A 283 -3.17 7.48 19.67
CA ALA A 283 -3.94 6.73 18.68
C ALA A 283 -3.65 7.18 17.24
N ILE A 284 -3.79 6.25 16.30
CA ILE A 284 -3.66 6.52 14.87
C ILE A 284 -4.75 5.75 14.11
N ILE A 285 -5.41 6.45 13.19
CA ILE A 285 -6.37 5.87 12.24
C ILE A 285 -5.87 6.18 10.82
N HIS A 286 -5.87 5.18 9.97
CA HIS A 286 -5.71 5.32 8.53
C HIS A 286 -7.00 4.90 7.82
N VAL A 287 -7.48 5.73 6.89
CA VAL A 287 -8.64 5.45 6.04
C VAL A 287 -8.38 5.83 4.59
N HIS A 288 -9.05 5.12 3.66
CA HIS A 288 -8.96 5.38 2.22
C HIS A 288 -9.97 6.47 1.77
N ALA A 289 -10.08 7.52 2.56
CA ALA A 289 -10.79 8.73 2.21
C ALA A 289 -9.82 9.86 1.93
N TRP A 290 -10.25 10.89 1.23
CA TRP A 290 -9.43 12.06 0.94
C TRP A 290 -10.05 13.33 1.54
N MET A 291 -9.18 14.23 1.97
CA MET A 291 -9.55 15.55 2.46
C MET A 291 -8.71 16.61 1.72
N ASP A 292 -9.38 17.59 1.12
CA ASP A 292 -8.68 18.69 0.44
C ASP A 292 -8.03 19.64 1.44
N GLY A 293 -6.89 20.20 1.03
CA GLY A 293 -6.19 21.25 1.79
C GLY A 293 -5.31 20.76 2.92
N ILE A 294 -5.15 19.45 3.09
CA ILE A 294 -4.18 18.86 4.04
C ILE A 294 -2.80 18.70 3.40
N GLU A 295 -1.77 18.72 4.23
CA GLU A 295 -0.42 18.36 3.81
C GLU A 295 -0.34 16.87 3.48
N ALA A 296 0.30 16.53 2.35
CA ALA A 296 0.36 15.17 1.87
C ALA A 296 1.78 14.78 1.49
N THR A 297 2.02 13.46 1.45
CA THR A 297 3.30 12.91 0.97
C THR A 297 3.59 13.38 -0.46
N GLU A 298 4.85 13.66 -0.75
CA GLU A 298 5.29 14.12 -2.08
C GLU A 298 5.06 13.05 -3.16
N PHE A 299 5.32 11.79 -2.81
CA PHE A 299 5.21 10.64 -3.70
C PHE A 299 4.05 9.74 -3.32
N VAL A 300 3.64 8.90 -4.29
CA VAL A 300 2.72 7.77 -4.07
C VAL A 300 3.54 6.57 -3.60
N TYR A 301 3.79 6.50 -2.31
CA TYR A 301 4.51 5.36 -1.73
C TYR A 301 3.62 4.12 -1.67
N PRO A 302 4.17 2.92 -1.91
CA PRO A 302 3.44 1.68 -1.66
C PRO A 302 3.18 1.50 -0.16
N CYS A 303 2.01 0.93 0.18
CA CYS A 303 1.69 0.55 1.56
C CYS A 303 2.76 -0.36 2.16
N GLY A 304 3.02 -0.19 3.44
CA GLY A 304 3.95 -1.04 4.17
C GLY A 304 5.42 -0.81 3.85
N THR A 305 5.77 0.35 3.32
CA THR A 305 7.16 0.71 3.06
C THR A 305 7.74 1.60 4.16
N TYR A 306 9.04 1.42 4.42
CA TYR A 306 9.78 2.24 5.36
C TYR A 306 9.71 3.72 4.99
N GLU A 307 9.80 4.04 3.70
CA GLU A 307 9.79 5.39 3.16
C GLU A 307 8.41 6.07 3.33
N LEU A 308 7.31 5.31 3.20
CA LEU A 308 5.97 5.82 3.52
C LEU A 308 5.91 6.23 5.00
N GLY A 309 6.31 5.31 5.89
CA GLY A 309 6.30 5.57 7.32
C GLY A 309 7.13 6.79 7.69
N LYS A 310 8.33 6.91 7.08
CA LYS A 310 9.20 8.08 7.29
C LYS A 310 8.57 9.37 6.77
N ALA A 311 7.98 9.37 5.58
CA ALA A 311 7.34 10.55 5.01
C ALA A 311 6.17 11.03 5.87
N VAL A 312 5.35 10.12 6.37
CA VAL A 312 4.24 10.44 7.28
C VAL A 312 4.76 11.00 8.61
N ALA A 313 5.75 10.35 9.24
CA ALA A 313 6.33 10.83 10.49
C ALA A 313 6.99 12.23 10.32
N ASP A 314 7.64 12.49 9.18
CA ASP A 314 8.22 13.79 8.86
C ASP A 314 7.15 14.90 8.76
N ILE A 315 5.97 14.60 8.18
CA ILE A 315 4.85 15.56 8.09
C ILE A 315 4.22 15.76 9.48
N VAL A 316 3.99 14.67 10.23
CA VAL A 316 3.46 14.77 11.61
C VAL A 316 4.36 15.64 12.48
N ARG A 317 5.69 15.51 12.34
CA ARG A 317 6.67 16.34 13.09
C ARG A 317 6.57 17.82 12.75
N GLN A 318 6.19 18.16 11.52
CA GLN A 318 6.03 19.54 11.04
C GLN A 318 4.63 20.11 11.33
N ALA A 319 3.68 19.27 11.73
CA ALA A 319 2.34 19.70 12.07
C ALA A 319 2.37 20.68 13.28
N PRO A 320 1.47 21.65 13.33
CA PRO A 320 1.32 22.57 14.48
C PRO A 320 1.10 21.84 15.81
N ASP A 321 0.41 20.71 15.76
CA ASP A 321 0.21 19.78 16.88
C ASP A 321 0.36 18.33 16.35
N PRO A 322 1.50 17.66 16.61
CA PRO A 322 1.71 16.27 16.23
C PRO A 322 0.66 15.29 16.80
N ASN A 323 0.04 15.62 17.94
CA ASN A 323 -0.99 14.77 18.54
C ASN A 323 -2.34 14.87 17.82
N ARG A 324 -2.51 15.82 16.91
CA ARG A 324 -3.76 16.07 16.16
C ARG A 324 -3.48 16.37 14.68
N ALA A 325 -2.53 15.64 14.11
CA ALA A 325 -2.18 15.80 12.71
C ALA A 325 -3.11 15.01 11.79
N VAL A 326 -3.37 15.57 10.63
CA VAL A 326 -4.02 14.88 9.50
C VAL A 326 -3.07 14.93 8.32
N VAL A 327 -2.60 13.78 7.91
CA VAL A 327 -1.60 13.62 6.84
C VAL A 327 -2.22 12.93 5.63
N GLY A 328 -2.15 13.58 4.47
CA GLY A 328 -2.54 12.98 3.21
C GLY A 328 -1.50 11.97 2.72
N LEU A 329 -1.95 10.76 2.39
CA LEU A 329 -1.17 9.79 1.63
C LEU A 329 -1.54 9.97 0.17
N LYS A 330 -0.63 10.51 -0.64
CA LYS A 330 -0.93 10.90 -2.04
C LYS A 330 -1.54 9.75 -2.84
N ASN A 331 -2.74 9.99 -3.41
CA ASN A 331 -3.54 9.02 -4.17
C ASN A 331 -3.84 7.71 -3.40
N HIS A 332 -3.96 7.77 -2.07
CA HIS A 332 -4.18 6.61 -1.24
C HIS A 332 -5.26 6.88 -0.18
N GLY A 333 -5.05 7.84 0.71
CA GLY A 333 -5.96 8.13 1.81
C GLY A 333 -5.38 9.12 2.80
N VAL A 334 -5.83 9.04 4.04
CA VAL A 334 -5.34 9.90 5.14
C VAL A 334 -4.94 9.09 6.36
N THR A 335 -3.90 9.56 7.05
CA THR A 335 -3.51 9.10 8.38
C THR A 335 -3.79 10.21 9.38
N ILE A 336 -4.48 9.90 10.47
CA ILE A 336 -4.92 10.83 11.49
C ILE A 336 -4.33 10.41 12.84
N THR A 337 -3.68 11.33 13.54
CA THR A 337 -3.18 11.11 14.91
C THR A 337 -4.11 11.72 15.94
N GLY A 338 -4.13 11.16 17.15
CA GLY A 338 -4.88 11.66 18.29
C GLY A 338 -4.22 11.28 19.61
N GLU A 339 -4.56 11.95 20.73
CA GLU A 339 -4.16 11.52 22.07
C GLU A 339 -4.88 10.23 22.47
N SER A 340 -6.06 9.99 21.90
CA SER A 340 -6.85 8.76 22.02
C SER A 340 -7.71 8.53 20.78
N LEU A 341 -8.26 7.31 20.62
CA LEU A 341 -9.20 7.02 19.54
C LEU A 341 -10.50 7.82 19.67
N GLU A 342 -10.91 8.16 20.89
CA GLU A 342 -12.10 8.97 21.14
C GLU A 342 -11.95 10.40 20.63
N GLU A 343 -10.76 10.99 20.72
CA GLU A 343 -10.49 12.36 20.26
C GLU A 343 -10.38 12.49 18.74
N ILE A 344 -10.07 11.42 18.01
CA ILE A 344 -9.99 11.43 16.55
C ILE A 344 -11.37 11.62 15.93
N PHE A 345 -12.43 11.20 16.61
CA PHE A 345 -13.79 11.29 16.15
C PHE A 345 -14.55 12.51 16.73
#